data_24830ec1e5d43408c0fdbec1149c1fb8
#
_entry.id   24830ec1e5d43408c0fdbec1149c1fb8
#
_cell.length_a   1.000
_cell.length_b   1.000
_cell.length_c   1.000
_cell.angle_alpha   90.00
_cell.angle_beta   90.00
_cell.angle_gamma   90.00
#
_symmetry.space_group_name_H-M   'P 1'
#
loop_
_entity.id
_entity.type
_entity.pdbx_description
1 polymer ?
#
loop_
_entity_poly.entity_id
_entity_poly.type
_entity_poly.pdbx_seq_one_letter_code
_entity_poly.pdbx_strand_id
1 'polypeptide(L)'
;MSEITKSNIYNDDDRQYLQMMQSNIERMAANSANCKTWMVAFVTAFMALGSSVAVAKYWLALGVIPVLLFWYLDTFYLHLERGMRNRERDFLNKCSGDNEQEYKEALFNFKPLMLKEDDKVKGLVATNDRWFSKSTAPFYCIAIVAIAVLTFCIK
;
A
#
# COMPACT_ATOMS: atom_id res chain seq x y z
N MET A 1 12.83 0.97 48.97
CA MET A 1 13.19 0.30 47.69
C MET A 1 11.88 0.05 46.99
N SER A 2 11.46 1.00 46.14
CA SER A 2 10.17 0.98 45.47
C SER A 2 10.29 0.10 44.21
N GLU A 3 9.52 -0.99 44.20
CA GLU A 3 9.24 -1.72 42.97
C GLU A 3 8.55 -0.76 42.00
N ILE A 4 9.27 -0.25 41.03
CA ILE A 4 8.70 0.44 39.87
C ILE A 4 8.00 -0.66 39.07
N THR A 5 6.71 -0.74 39.27
CA THR A 5 5.83 -1.62 38.52
C THR A 5 6.00 -1.35 37.03
N LYS A 6 6.54 -2.29 36.27
CA LYS A 6 6.70 -2.29 34.80
C LYS A 6 5.37 -2.21 34.04
N SER A 7 4.35 -1.55 34.58
CA SER A 7 2.97 -1.59 34.04
C SER A 7 2.59 -0.43 33.13
N ASN A 8 3.48 0.54 32.88
CA ASN A 8 3.23 1.58 31.86
C ASN A 8 4.47 1.77 30.98
N ILE A 9 4.69 0.81 30.07
CA ILE A 9 5.80 0.85 29.11
C ILE A 9 5.60 1.98 28.09
N TYR A 10 4.36 2.43 27.88
CA TYR A 10 4.03 3.50 26.94
C TYR A 10 3.39 4.68 27.68
N ASN A 11 3.94 5.88 27.45
CA ASN A 11 3.35 7.15 27.88
C ASN A 11 2.08 7.45 27.05
N ASP A 12 1.23 8.36 27.49
CA ASP A 12 0.02 8.75 26.75
C ASP A 12 0.35 9.33 25.37
N ASP A 13 1.46 10.04 25.24
CA ASP A 13 1.98 10.54 23.96
C ASP A 13 2.35 9.40 23.00
N ASP A 14 2.94 8.31 23.49
CA ASP A 14 3.27 7.12 22.68
C ASP A 14 2.01 6.46 22.13
N ARG A 15 1.00 6.33 22.98
CA ARG A 15 -0.28 5.75 22.59
C ARG A 15 -0.97 6.58 21.53
N GLN A 16 -0.98 7.90 21.71
CA GLN A 16 -1.54 8.82 20.74
C GLN A 16 -0.79 8.76 19.41
N TYR A 17 0.53 8.74 19.43
CA TYR A 17 1.35 8.61 18.25
C TYR A 17 1.09 7.29 17.50
N LEU A 18 1.04 6.15 18.21
CA LEU A 18 0.74 4.86 17.62
C LEU A 18 -0.67 4.79 17.02
N GLN A 19 -1.68 5.40 17.68
CA GLN A 19 -3.03 5.50 17.13
C GLN A 19 -3.07 6.30 15.82
N MET A 20 -2.36 7.42 15.76
CA MET A 20 -2.24 8.22 14.55
C MET A 20 -1.52 7.45 13.43
N MET A 21 -0.46 6.70 13.76
CA MET A 21 0.25 5.84 12.81
C MET A 21 -0.66 4.75 12.25
N GLN A 22 -1.39 4.02 13.11
CA GLN A 22 -2.34 2.98 12.70
C GLN A 22 -3.44 3.55 11.80
N SER A 23 -4.02 4.70 12.15
CA SER A 23 -5.01 5.38 11.32
C SER A 23 -4.47 5.72 9.93
N ASN A 24 -3.21 6.17 9.84
CA ASN A 24 -2.56 6.42 8.55
C ASN A 24 -2.35 5.13 7.74
N ILE A 25 -1.91 4.05 8.39
CA ILE A 25 -1.73 2.73 7.77
C ILE A 25 -3.05 2.20 7.22
N GLU A 26 -4.12 2.25 8.02
CA GLU A 26 -5.47 1.83 7.62
C GLU A 26 -5.99 2.63 6.43
N ARG A 27 -5.78 3.95 6.42
CA ARG A 27 -6.16 4.80 5.30
C ARG A 27 -5.41 4.43 4.02
N MET A 28 -4.10 4.12 4.09
CA MET A 28 -3.33 3.70 2.92
C MET A 28 -3.81 2.34 2.41
N ALA A 29 -4.08 1.39 3.31
CA ALA A 29 -4.62 0.07 2.98
C ALA A 29 -6.02 0.18 2.33
N ALA A 30 -6.89 1.03 2.88
CA ALA A 30 -8.22 1.29 2.31
C ALA A 30 -8.13 1.91 0.90
N ASN A 31 -7.22 2.86 0.68
CA ASN A 31 -7.01 3.46 -0.63
C ASN A 31 -6.52 2.42 -1.66
N SER A 32 -5.60 1.52 -1.28
CA SER A 32 -5.17 0.40 -2.12
C SER A 32 -6.34 -0.53 -2.48
N ALA A 33 -7.19 -0.89 -1.51
CA ALA A 33 -8.39 -1.70 -1.75
C ALA A 33 -9.39 -0.98 -2.68
N ASN A 34 -9.61 0.32 -2.48
CA ASN A 34 -10.47 1.13 -3.32
C ASN A 34 -9.97 1.18 -4.77
N CYS A 35 -8.66 1.30 -5.01
CA CYS A 35 -8.10 1.24 -6.37
C CYS A 35 -8.51 -0.04 -7.11
N LYS A 36 -8.46 -1.20 -6.41
CA LYS A 36 -8.88 -2.49 -6.99
C LYS A 36 -10.38 -2.52 -7.29
N THR A 37 -11.20 -2.02 -6.36
CA THR A 37 -12.67 -1.96 -6.52
C THR A 37 -13.05 -1.08 -7.71
N TRP A 38 -12.49 0.13 -7.79
CA TRP A 38 -12.76 1.05 -8.90
C TRP A 38 -12.26 0.49 -10.22
N MET A 39 -11.11 -0.19 -10.25
CA MET A 39 -10.60 -0.83 -11.46
C MET A 39 -11.55 -1.92 -11.96
N VAL A 40 -12.07 -2.79 -11.07
CA VAL A 40 -13.04 -3.83 -11.46
C VAL A 40 -14.31 -3.20 -12.01
N ALA A 41 -14.87 -2.18 -11.33
CA ALA A 41 -16.05 -1.48 -11.79
C ALA A 41 -15.84 -0.85 -13.19
N PHE A 42 -14.68 -0.20 -13.39
CA PHE A 42 -14.31 0.40 -14.67
C PHE A 42 -14.21 -0.65 -15.78
N VAL A 43 -13.47 -1.75 -15.56
CA VAL A 43 -13.30 -2.82 -16.54
C VAL A 43 -14.65 -3.44 -16.88
N THR A 44 -15.50 -3.71 -15.88
CA THR A 44 -16.84 -4.28 -16.11
C THR A 44 -17.71 -3.37 -16.94
N ALA A 45 -17.75 -2.07 -16.63
CA ALA A 45 -18.51 -1.08 -17.42
C ALA A 45 -17.99 -0.97 -18.86
N PHE A 46 -16.66 -0.97 -19.01
CA PHE A 46 -16.02 -0.90 -20.33
C PHE A 46 -16.28 -2.14 -21.18
N MET A 47 -16.29 -3.33 -20.58
CA MET A 47 -16.66 -4.57 -21.22
C MET A 47 -18.13 -4.57 -21.66
N ALA A 48 -19.05 -4.08 -20.82
CA ALA A 48 -20.46 -3.96 -21.14
C ALA A 48 -20.71 -3.02 -22.34
N LEU A 49 -20.02 -1.89 -22.40
CA LEU A 49 -20.08 -0.98 -23.53
C LEU A 49 -19.54 -1.63 -24.82
N GLY A 50 -18.42 -2.34 -24.73
CA GLY A 50 -17.82 -3.02 -25.89
C GLY A 50 -18.69 -4.13 -26.47
N SER A 51 -19.58 -4.74 -25.67
CA SER A 51 -20.51 -5.78 -26.14
C SER A 51 -21.80 -5.22 -26.78
N SER A 52 -22.17 -3.99 -26.46
CA SER A 52 -23.46 -3.39 -26.88
C SER A 52 -23.37 -2.48 -28.10
N VAL A 53 -22.19 -1.99 -28.46
CA VAL A 53 -21.98 -1.04 -29.56
C VAL A 53 -20.92 -1.59 -30.50
N ALA A 54 -21.08 -1.36 -31.81
CA ALA A 54 -20.02 -1.65 -32.81
C ALA A 54 -18.82 -0.71 -32.63
N VAL A 55 -18.11 -0.89 -31.53
CA VAL A 55 -16.92 -0.11 -31.17
C VAL A 55 -15.74 -0.66 -31.95
N ALA A 56 -14.98 0.22 -32.60
CA ALA A 56 -13.78 -0.18 -33.30
C ALA A 56 -12.78 -0.84 -32.27
N LYS A 57 -12.14 -1.93 -32.67
CA LYS A 57 -11.19 -2.71 -31.82
C LYS A 57 -10.19 -1.84 -31.07
N TYR A 58 -9.72 -0.78 -31.68
CA TYR A 58 -8.74 0.15 -31.11
C TYR A 58 -9.25 0.88 -29.86
N TRP A 59 -10.56 1.13 -29.75
CA TRP A 59 -11.14 1.76 -28.57
C TRP A 59 -11.09 0.85 -27.35
N LEU A 60 -11.24 -0.46 -27.55
CA LEU A 60 -11.12 -1.45 -26.45
C LEU A 60 -9.69 -1.50 -25.91
N ALA A 61 -8.68 -1.33 -26.76
CA ALA A 61 -7.28 -1.28 -26.31
C ALA A 61 -7.00 -0.07 -25.39
N LEU A 62 -7.72 1.04 -25.55
CA LEU A 62 -7.61 2.20 -24.66
C LEU A 62 -8.05 1.90 -23.22
N GLY A 63 -8.87 0.87 -23.01
CA GLY A 63 -9.25 0.39 -21.68
C GLY A 63 -8.08 -0.10 -20.82
N VAL A 64 -6.93 -0.40 -21.43
CA VAL A 64 -5.70 -0.78 -20.70
C VAL A 64 -5.13 0.42 -19.94
N ILE A 65 -5.28 1.64 -20.43
CA ILE A 65 -4.70 2.85 -19.82
C ILE A 65 -5.19 3.06 -18.37
N PRO A 66 -6.51 3.06 -18.07
CA PRO A 66 -6.98 3.16 -16.69
C PRO A 66 -6.52 2.00 -15.81
N VAL A 67 -6.42 0.77 -16.35
CA VAL A 67 -5.92 -0.39 -15.59
C VAL A 67 -4.48 -0.16 -15.13
N LEU A 68 -3.62 0.35 -16.01
CA LEU A 68 -2.23 0.70 -15.66
C LEU A 68 -2.16 1.84 -14.64
N LEU A 69 -3.06 2.84 -14.77
CA LEU A 69 -3.15 3.94 -13.81
C LEU A 69 -3.53 3.45 -12.42
N PHE A 70 -4.57 2.61 -12.31
CA PHE A 70 -4.98 2.02 -11.03
C PHE A 70 -3.90 1.09 -10.45
N TRP A 71 -3.19 0.33 -11.29
CA TRP A 71 -2.03 -0.46 -10.86
C TRP A 71 -0.94 0.42 -10.24
N TYR A 72 -0.62 1.54 -10.89
CA TYR A 72 0.35 2.50 -10.35
C TYR A 72 -0.11 3.05 -8.98
N LEU A 73 -1.36 3.50 -8.86
CA LEU A 73 -1.90 4.05 -7.61
C LEU A 73 -1.94 3.01 -6.50
N ASP A 74 -2.40 1.79 -6.78
CA ASP A 74 -2.43 0.69 -5.81
C ASP A 74 -1.02 0.36 -5.29
N THR A 75 -0.06 0.24 -6.20
CA THR A 75 1.34 -0.01 -5.85
C THR A 75 1.93 1.13 -5.03
N PHE A 76 1.58 2.38 -5.35
CA PHE A 76 2.01 3.55 -4.61
C PHE A 76 1.47 3.54 -3.17
N TYR A 77 0.17 3.27 -2.97
CA TYR A 77 -0.40 3.20 -1.63
C TYR A 77 0.16 2.04 -0.80
N LEU A 78 0.36 0.87 -1.41
CA LEU A 78 1.02 -0.26 -0.74
C LEU A 78 2.46 0.06 -0.31
N HIS A 79 3.18 0.81 -1.13
CA HIS A 79 4.54 1.22 -0.79
C HIS A 79 4.55 2.18 0.40
N LEU A 80 3.63 3.15 0.43
CA LEU A 80 3.45 4.06 1.57
C LEU A 80 3.04 3.30 2.83
N GLU A 81 2.09 2.35 2.73
CA GLU A 81 1.66 1.51 3.84
C GLU A 81 2.84 0.75 4.46
N ARG A 82 3.66 0.09 3.63
CA ARG A 82 4.86 -0.62 4.09
C ARG A 82 5.85 0.32 4.78
N GLY A 83 6.07 1.51 4.22
CA GLY A 83 6.93 2.53 4.82
C GLY A 83 6.43 3.00 6.17
N MET A 84 5.11 3.17 6.34
CA MET A 84 4.50 3.54 7.62
C MET A 84 4.60 2.41 8.65
N ARG A 85 4.36 1.15 8.25
CA ARG A 85 4.56 -0.02 9.12
C ARG A 85 6.02 -0.17 9.58
N ASN A 86 6.97 0.13 8.70
CA ASN A 86 8.38 0.14 9.07
C ASN A 86 8.69 1.25 10.09
N ARG A 87 8.10 2.43 9.92
CA ARG A 87 8.24 3.53 10.89
C ARG A 87 7.66 3.16 12.25
N GLU A 88 6.48 2.54 12.29
CA GLU A 88 5.87 2.06 13.52
C GLU A 88 6.80 1.08 14.26
N ARG A 89 7.37 0.10 13.55
CA ARG A 89 8.31 -0.88 14.14
C ARG A 89 9.62 -0.23 14.62
N ASP A 90 10.16 0.72 13.85
CA ASP A 90 11.35 1.49 14.25
C ASP A 90 11.11 2.24 15.55
N PHE A 91 9.93 2.90 15.66
CA PHE A 91 9.52 3.57 16.89
C PHE A 91 9.41 2.60 18.07
N LEU A 92 8.73 1.45 17.90
CA LEU A 92 8.60 0.44 18.95
C LEU A 92 9.97 -0.11 19.41
N ASN A 93 10.92 -0.30 18.48
CA ASN A 93 12.27 -0.71 18.80
C ASN A 93 13.01 0.36 19.62
N LYS A 94 12.82 1.64 19.31
CA LYS A 94 13.44 2.77 20.03
C LYS A 94 12.80 3.00 21.40
N CYS A 95 11.48 2.78 21.54
CA CYS A 95 10.81 2.79 22.85
C CYS A 95 11.37 1.72 23.81
N SER A 96 11.85 0.60 23.26
CA SER A 96 12.45 -0.49 24.05
C SER A 96 13.94 -0.31 24.30
N GLY A 97 14.58 0.71 23.71
CA GLY A 97 15.99 1.04 23.86
C GLY A 97 16.24 2.05 24.99
N ASP A 98 17.51 2.15 25.43
CA ASP A 98 17.91 3.06 26.50
C ASP A 98 18.29 4.47 26.01
N ASN A 99 18.14 4.77 24.70
CA ASN A 99 18.57 6.03 24.11
C ASN A 99 17.39 7.03 24.01
N GLU A 100 17.28 7.90 25.01
CA GLU A 100 16.23 8.91 25.11
C GLU A 100 16.23 9.91 23.93
N GLN A 101 17.38 10.15 23.33
CA GLN A 101 17.50 11.11 22.22
C GLN A 101 16.94 10.53 20.93
N GLU A 102 17.22 9.27 20.62
CA GLU A 102 16.63 8.55 19.47
C GLU A 102 15.12 8.37 19.60
N TYR A 103 14.64 8.16 20.83
CA TYR A 103 13.21 8.10 21.12
C TYR A 103 12.53 9.43 20.82
N LYS A 104 13.05 10.57 21.32
CA LYS A 104 12.48 11.90 21.09
C LYS A 104 12.45 12.30 19.61
N GLU A 105 13.48 11.90 18.83
CA GLU A 105 13.53 12.14 17.39
C GLU A 105 12.54 11.27 16.60
N ALA A 106 12.20 10.11 17.15
CA ALA A 106 11.24 9.20 16.52
C ALA A 106 9.78 9.57 16.82
N LEU A 107 9.52 10.18 17.99
CA LEU A 107 8.19 10.58 18.42
C LEU A 107 7.61 11.64 17.46
N PHE A 108 6.35 11.48 17.06
CA PHE A 108 5.64 12.34 16.09
C PHE A 108 6.30 12.44 14.69
N ASN A 109 7.20 11.52 14.36
CA ASN A 109 7.78 11.44 13.03
C ASN A 109 6.92 10.58 12.09
N PHE A 110 6.05 11.21 11.29
CA PHE A 110 5.15 10.55 10.34
C PHE A 110 5.77 10.31 8.95
N LYS A 111 7.06 10.52 8.77
CA LYS A 111 7.71 10.27 7.49
C LYS A 111 7.84 8.78 7.24
N PRO A 112 7.32 8.23 6.13
CA PRO A 112 7.45 6.81 5.82
C PRO A 112 8.91 6.36 5.77
N LEU A 113 9.24 5.25 6.42
CA LEU A 113 10.59 4.69 6.44
C LEU A 113 10.74 3.74 5.25
N MET A 114 11.35 4.23 4.17
CA MET A 114 11.61 3.46 2.95
C MET A 114 12.98 2.80 3.05
N LEU A 115 12.99 1.47 3.10
CA LEU A 115 14.21 0.67 3.18
C LEU A 115 14.52 0.04 1.82
N LYS A 116 15.79 0.02 1.44
CA LYS A 116 16.29 -0.77 0.32
C LYS A 116 16.49 -2.23 0.75
N GLU A 117 16.56 -3.14 -0.21
CA GLU A 117 16.73 -4.58 0.02
C GLU A 117 18.02 -4.91 0.81
N ASP A 118 19.05 -4.06 0.68
CA ASP A 118 20.33 -4.18 1.38
C ASP A 118 20.29 -3.72 2.85
N ASP A 119 19.27 -2.93 3.23
CA ASP A 119 19.11 -2.43 4.59
C ASP A 119 18.41 -3.47 5.47
N LYS A 120 19.14 -4.54 5.86
CA LYS A 120 18.64 -5.57 6.77
C LYS A 120 18.58 -5.06 8.20
N VAL A 121 17.60 -4.28 8.54
CA VAL A 121 17.27 -3.93 9.92
C VAL A 121 16.30 -4.98 10.48
N LYS A 122 16.57 -5.53 11.67
CA LYS A 122 15.75 -6.57 12.30
C LYS A 122 14.26 -6.15 12.35
N GLY A 123 13.41 -6.97 11.72
CA GLY A 123 11.95 -6.81 11.76
C GLY A 123 11.35 -5.82 10.75
N LEU A 124 12.17 -5.16 9.93
CA LEU A 124 11.71 -4.22 8.92
C LEU A 124 11.62 -4.90 7.53
N VAL A 125 10.67 -4.48 6.71
CA VAL A 125 10.40 -5.07 5.40
C VAL A 125 10.96 -4.18 4.31
N ALA A 126 11.74 -4.74 3.39
CA ALA A 126 12.23 -4.03 2.21
C ALA A 126 11.05 -3.48 1.38
N THR A 127 11.16 -2.23 0.95
CA THR A 127 10.13 -1.52 0.20
C THR A 127 10.44 -1.47 -1.31
N ASN A 128 11.47 -2.22 -1.76
CA ASN A 128 12.03 -2.11 -3.10
C ASN A 128 11.15 -2.72 -4.21
N ASP A 129 10.27 -3.67 -3.90
CA ASP A 129 9.37 -4.33 -4.88
C ASP A 129 8.19 -3.43 -5.24
N ARG A 130 8.45 -2.34 -5.99
CA ARG A 130 7.42 -1.38 -6.36
C ARG A 130 6.36 -1.96 -7.30
N TRP A 131 6.78 -2.63 -8.37
CA TRP A 131 5.90 -2.93 -9.51
C TRP A 131 5.32 -4.35 -9.49
N PHE A 132 6.05 -5.31 -8.91
CA PHE A 132 5.70 -6.73 -8.94
C PHE A 132 5.46 -7.30 -7.55
N SER A 133 4.59 -6.63 -6.76
CA SER A 133 4.12 -7.25 -5.53
C SER A 133 3.34 -8.52 -5.88
N LYS A 134 3.66 -9.63 -5.21
CA LYS A 134 2.96 -10.93 -5.37
C LYS A 134 1.44 -10.82 -5.15
N SER A 135 1.00 -9.76 -4.49
CA SER A 135 -0.41 -9.48 -4.20
C SER A 135 -1.11 -8.67 -5.29
N THR A 136 -0.43 -7.72 -5.94
CA THR A 136 -1.05 -6.79 -6.89
C THR A 136 -0.89 -7.22 -8.34
N ALA A 137 0.30 -7.66 -8.74
CA ALA A 137 0.60 -7.99 -10.13
C ALA A 137 -0.38 -8.99 -10.77
N PRO A 138 -0.71 -10.15 -10.15
CA PRO A 138 -1.60 -11.11 -10.79
C PRO A 138 -3.00 -10.55 -11.03
N PHE A 139 -3.50 -9.69 -10.14
CA PHE A 139 -4.82 -9.09 -10.23
C PHE A 139 -4.94 -8.17 -11.46
N TYR A 140 -3.97 -7.29 -11.68
CA TYR A 140 -3.95 -6.38 -12.83
C TYR A 140 -3.60 -7.10 -14.14
N CYS A 141 -2.75 -8.12 -14.10
CA CYS A 141 -2.47 -8.96 -15.26
C CYS A 141 -3.72 -9.67 -15.78
N ILE A 142 -4.57 -10.21 -14.89
CA ILE A 142 -5.85 -10.83 -15.26
C ILE A 142 -6.75 -9.81 -15.96
N ALA A 143 -6.86 -8.58 -15.45
CA ALA A 143 -7.66 -7.54 -16.06
C ALA A 143 -7.17 -7.17 -17.47
N ILE A 144 -5.86 -7.05 -17.67
CA ILE A 144 -5.26 -6.78 -18.99
C ILE A 144 -5.54 -7.93 -19.97
N VAL A 145 -5.38 -9.19 -19.51
CA VAL A 145 -5.68 -10.37 -20.32
C VAL A 145 -7.15 -10.41 -20.71
N ALA A 146 -8.07 -10.09 -19.80
CA ALA A 146 -9.49 -10.04 -20.09
C ALA A 146 -9.82 -9.00 -21.19
N ILE A 147 -9.24 -7.81 -21.10
CA ILE A 147 -9.41 -6.76 -22.13
C ILE A 147 -8.80 -7.23 -23.47
N ALA A 148 -7.64 -7.87 -23.45
CA ALA A 148 -6.99 -8.39 -24.66
C ALA A 148 -7.85 -9.46 -25.35
N VAL A 149 -8.35 -10.45 -24.59
CA VAL A 149 -9.23 -11.50 -25.13
C VAL A 149 -10.46 -10.90 -25.77
N LEU A 150 -11.13 -9.92 -25.14
CA LEU A 150 -12.26 -9.23 -25.72
C LEU A 150 -11.92 -8.51 -27.02
N THR A 151 -10.79 -7.81 -27.06
CA THR A 151 -10.34 -7.09 -28.26
C THR A 151 -10.09 -8.05 -29.43
N PHE A 152 -9.67 -9.28 -29.16
CA PHE A 152 -9.47 -10.31 -30.19
C PHE A 152 -10.78 -11.04 -30.57
N CYS A 153 -11.71 -11.24 -29.63
CA CYS A 153 -12.96 -11.95 -29.88
C CYS A 153 -14.01 -11.11 -30.61
N ILE A 154 -13.98 -9.78 -30.48
CA ILE A 154 -14.87 -8.89 -31.22
C ILE A 154 -14.32 -8.71 -32.65
N LYS A 155 -15.05 -9.29 -33.62
CA LYS A 155 -14.75 -9.18 -35.03
C LYS A 155 -15.20 -7.85 -35.63
#